data_0e201d1960483d4bc553e2e954d93f15
#
_entry.id   0e201d1960483d4bc553e2e954d93f15
#
_cell.length_a   1.000
_cell.length_b   1.000
_cell.length_c   1.000
_cell.angle_alpha   90.00
_cell.angle_beta   90.00
_cell.angle_gamma   90.00
#
_symmetry.space_group_name_H-M   'P 1'
#
loop_
_entity.id
_entity.type
_entity.pdbx_description
1 polymer ?
#
loop_
_entity_poly.entity_id
_entity_poly.type
_entity_poly.pdbx_seq_one_letter_code
_entity_poly.pdbx_strand_id
1 'polypeptide(L)'
;MAAEATATGDVPIGAVVVDADGVELAAACNAREALGDPTAHAEVLALRAVAAVRGEWRLEGCTLAVTVEPCTMCAGAIGLARVERVVFGAWEPKTGAAGSLWDVLRDRRLNHRPEVVAGVLADECAAMMESFFGGYR
;
A
#
# COMPACT_ATOMS: atom_id res chain seq x y z
N MET A 1 4.96 -11.71 1.48
CA MET A 1 4.09 -11.18 0.40
C MET A 1 4.86 -10.29 -0.58
N ALA A 2 5.56 -9.28 -0.12
CA ALA A 2 6.32 -8.38 -1.02
C ALA A 2 7.34 -9.12 -1.89
N ALA A 3 8.08 -10.07 -1.34
CA ALA A 3 9.11 -10.81 -2.07
C ALA A 3 8.55 -11.63 -3.25
N GLU A 4 7.28 -11.99 -3.24
CA GLU A 4 6.65 -12.76 -4.32
C GLU A 4 6.60 -11.96 -5.63
N ALA A 5 6.56 -10.64 -5.56
CA ALA A 5 6.53 -9.77 -6.74
C ALA A 5 7.78 -9.94 -7.61
N THR A 6 8.92 -10.27 -7.04
CA THR A 6 10.17 -10.40 -7.78
C THR A 6 10.18 -11.58 -8.77
N ALA A 7 9.30 -12.55 -8.58
CA ALA A 7 9.17 -13.68 -9.52
C ALA A 7 8.76 -13.23 -10.91
N THR A 8 8.06 -12.11 -11.04
CA THR A 8 7.64 -11.53 -12.32
C THR A 8 8.43 -10.26 -12.71
N GLY A 9 9.51 -9.96 -12.01
CA GLY A 9 10.28 -8.75 -12.21
C GLY A 9 9.64 -7.48 -11.63
N ASP A 10 8.62 -7.63 -10.82
CA ASP A 10 7.94 -6.52 -10.17
C ASP A 10 8.70 -6.04 -8.92
N VAL A 11 8.60 -4.75 -8.65
CA VAL A 11 9.19 -4.16 -7.43
C VAL A 11 8.58 -4.83 -6.20
N PRO A 12 9.40 -5.22 -5.19
CA PRO A 12 8.92 -5.99 -4.04
C PRO A 12 8.14 -5.13 -3.02
N ILE A 13 6.91 -4.83 -3.35
CA ILE A 13 5.98 -4.13 -2.48
C ILE A 13 4.81 -5.07 -2.18
N GLY A 14 4.49 -5.22 -0.91
CA GLY A 14 3.37 -6.02 -0.45
C GLY A 14 2.42 -5.20 0.40
N ALA A 15 1.14 -5.56 0.35
CA ALA A 15 0.09 -4.93 1.14
C ALA A 15 -0.85 -5.99 1.72
N VAL A 16 -1.33 -5.72 2.93
CA VAL A 16 -2.27 -6.56 3.65
C VAL A 16 -3.38 -5.67 4.21
N VAL A 17 -4.63 -6.12 4.10
CA VAL A 17 -5.75 -5.46 4.77
C VAL A 17 -6.27 -6.37 5.86
N VAL A 18 -6.40 -5.82 7.06
CA VAL A 18 -6.98 -6.52 8.21
C VAL A 18 -8.22 -5.79 8.69
N ASP A 19 -9.15 -6.53 9.35
CA ASP A 19 -10.32 -5.92 9.95
C ASP A 19 -10.02 -5.35 11.35
N ALA A 20 -11.04 -4.85 12.03
CA ALA A 20 -10.91 -4.25 13.37
C ALA A 20 -10.40 -5.24 14.42
N ASP A 21 -10.59 -6.53 14.20
CA ASP A 21 -10.13 -7.60 15.10
C ASP A 21 -8.74 -8.14 14.72
N GLY A 22 -8.12 -7.57 13.69
CA GLY A 22 -6.82 -7.98 13.20
C GLY A 22 -6.83 -9.20 12.28
N VAL A 23 -8.00 -9.60 11.80
CA VAL A 23 -8.14 -10.73 10.87
C VAL A 23 -7.75 -10.27 9.47
N GLU A 24 -6.86 -11.02 8.82
CA GLU A 24 -6.45 -10.74 7.44
C GLU A 24 -7.61 -10.98 6.47
N LEU A 25 -7.97 -9.95 5.73
CA LEU A 25 -9.04 -10.00 4.72
C LEU A 25 -8.50 -10.17 3.32
N ALA A 26 -7.34 -9.61 3.03
CA ALA A 26 -6.67 -9.72 1.74
C ALA A 26 -5.20 -9.42 1.86
N ALA A 27 -4.42 -9.98 0.94
CA ALA A 27 -3.00 -9.66 0.78
C ALA A 27 -2.69 -9.64 -0.71
N ALA A 28 -1.79 -8.75 -1.11
CA ALA A 28 -1.38 -8.61 -2.50
C ALA A 28 0.05 -8.11 -2.59
N CYS A 29 0.69 -8.36 -3.72
CA CYS A 29 1.98 -7.76 -4.05
C CYS A 29 1.86 -6.98 -5.36
N ASN A 30 2.81 -6.07 -5.59
CA ASN A 30 2.87 -5.30 -6.82
C ASN A 30 2.90 -6.25 -8.04
N ALA A 31 2.06 -5.99 -9.03
CA ALA A 31 1.86 -6.84 -10.19
C ALA A 31 1.78 -6.04 -11.50
N ARG A 32 2.43 -4.89 -11.58
CA ARG A 32 2.44 -4.06 -12.80
C ARG A 32 2.98 -4.84 -14.01
N GLU A 33 4.09 -5.55 -13.83
CA GLU A 33 4.69 -6.36 -14.88
C GLU A 33 3.89 -7.63 -15.12
N ALA A 34 3.49 -8.32 -14.04
CA ALA A 34 2.74 -9.58 -14.15
C ALA A 34 1.43 -9.41 -14.92
N LEU A 35 0.72 -8.30 -14.71
CA LEU A 35 -0.60 -8.04 -15.31
C LEU A 35 -0.55 -7.07 -16.49
N GLY A 36 0.61 -6.46 -16.76
CA GLY A 36 0.69 -5.41 -17.77
C GLY A 36 -0.24 -4.23 -17.45
N ASP A 37 -0.42 -3.92 -16.18
CA ASP A 37 -1.36 -2.93 -15.69
C ASP A 37 -0.62 -1.88 -14.85
N PRO A 38 -0.58 -0.62 -15.30
CA PRO A 38 0.16 0.43 -14.58
C PRO A 38 -0.44 0.78 -13.22
N THR A 39 -1.68 0.38 -12.95
CA THR A 39 -2.35 0.64 -11.68
C THR A 39 -2.32 -0.55 -10.72
N ALA A 40 -1.71 -1.67 -11.11
CA ALA A 40 -1.67 -2.90 -10.31
C ALA A 40 -0.65 -2.81 -9.18
N HIS A 41 -0.73 -1.78 -8.36
CA HIS A 41 0.01 -1.64 -7.13
C HIS A 41 -0.58 -2.54 -6.05
N ALA A 42 0.26 -2.99 -5.12
CA ALA A 42 -0.16 -3.88 -4.04
C ALA A 42 -1.37 -3.34 -3.27
N GLU A 43 -1.36 -2.05 -2.97
CA GLU A 43 -2.44 -1.40 -2.22
C GLU A 43 -3.77 -1.46 -2.97
N VAL A 44 -3.76 -1.10 -4.26
CA VAL A 44 -4.98 -1.11 -5.09
C VAL A 44 -5.53 -2.52 -5.20
N LEU A 45 -4.68 -3.52 -5.42
CA LEU A 45 -5.09 -4.91 -5.53
C LEU A 45 -5.68 -5.42 -4.21
N ALA A 46 -5.08 -5.10 -3.08
CA ALA A 46 -5.59 -5.48 -1.76
C ALA A 46 -6.94 -4.84 -1.47
N LEU A 47 -7.10 -3.55 -1.74
CA LEU A 47 -8.37 -2.84 -1.55
C LEU A 47 -9.48 -3.43 -2.41
N ARG A 48 -9.20 -3.74 -3.67
CA ARG A 48 -10.15 -4.37 -4.58
C ARG A 48 -10.59 -5.75 -4.08
N ALA A 49 -9.65 -6.54 -3.60
CA ALA A 49 -9.94 -7.89 -3.10
C ALA A 49 -10.89 -7.85 -1.89
N VAL A 50 -10.66 -6.94 -0.96
CA VAL A 50 -11.53 -6.80 0.23
C VAL A 50 -12.90 -6.29 -0.16
N ALA A 51 -12.98 -5.30 -1.04
CA ALA A 51 -14.25 -4.75 -1.51
C ALA A 51 -15.10 -5.83 -2.19
N ALA A 52 -14.48 -6.70 -2.99
CA ALA A 52 -15.16 -7.79 -3.66
C ALA A 52 -15.73 -8.81 -2.67
N VAL A 53 -14.95 -9.18 -1.64
CA VAL A 53 -15.39 -10.14 -0.62
C VAL A 53 -16.51 -9.56 0.24
N ARG A 54 -16.40 -8.30 0.62
CA ARG A 54 -17.44 -7.62 1.43
C ARG A 54 -18.68 -7.25 0.63
N GLY A 55 -18.58 -7.17 -0.68
CA GLY A 55 -19.65 -6.67 -1.52
C GLY A 55 -19.95 -5.19 -1.29
N GLU A 56 -18.94 -4.43 -0.86
CA GLU A 56 -19.06 -3.04 -0.44
C GLU A 56 -17.75 -2.29 -0.68
N TRP A 57 -17.82 -1.05 -1.17
CA TRP A 57 -16.63 -0.26 -1.42
C TRP A 57 -16.07 0.44 -0.17
N ARG A 58 -16.90 0.67 0.85
CA ARG A 58 -16.44 1.25 2.12
C ARG A 58 -15.74 0.18 2.95
N LEU A 59 -14.50 0.44 3.30
CA LEU A 59 -13.69 -0.48 4.10
C LEU A 59 -13.52 0.06 5.52
N GLU A 60 -14.60 0.54 6.11
CA GLU A 60 -14.61 1.07 7.47
C GLU A 60 -14.12 0.03 8.46
N GLY A 61 -13.35 0.48 9.45
CA GLY A 61 -12.77 -0.38 10.47
C GLY A 61 -11.52 -1.14 10.02
N CYS A 62 -11.15 -1.07 8.72
CA CYS A 62 -10.00 -1.79 8.19
C CYS A 62 -8.70 -1.01 8.37
N THR A 63 -7.61 -1.75 8.51
CA THR A 63 -6.25 -1.24 8.46
C THR A 63 -5.56 -1.81 7.22
N LEU A 64 -4.94 -0.93 6.43
CA LEU A 64 -4.06 -1.30 5.33
C LEU A 64 -2.61 -1.17 5.81
N ALA A 65 -1.86 -2.24 5.71
CA ALA A 65 -0.42 -2.25 5.96
C ALA A 65 0.31 -2.48 4.63
N VAL A 66 1.30 -1.65 4.34
CA VAL A 66 2.08 -1.73 3.10
C VAL A 66 3.56 -1.52 3.40
N THR A 67 4.42 -2.20 2.66
CA THR A 67 5.86 -2.17 2.94
C THR A 67 6.55 -0.86 2.59
N VAL A 68 5.96 -0.08 1.68
CA VAL A 68 6.51 1.20 1.22
C VAL A 68 5.41 2.26 1.27
N GLU A 69 5.79 3.49 1.56
CA GLU A 69 4.87 4.62 1.58
C GLU A 69 4.01 4.68 0.31
N PRO A 70 2.67 4.80 0.44
CA PRO A 70 1.79 4.87 -0.72
C PRO A 70 2.09 6.05 -1.64
N CYS A 71 2.02 5.80 -2.95
CA CYS A 71 2.11 6.86 -3.96
C CYS A 71 0.80 7.66 -4.02
N THR A 72 0.77 8.69 -4.85
CA THR A 72 -0.41 9.57 -5.01
C THR A 72 -1.66 8.79 -5.40
N MET A 73 -1.55 7.87 -6.36
CA MET A 73 -2.66 7.04 -6.81
C MET A 73 -3.22 6.19 -5.67
N CYS A 74 -2.33 5.50 -4.95
CA CYS A 74 -2.74 4.61 -3.86
C CYS A 74 -3.29 5.38 -2.66
N ALA A 75 -2.69 6.52 -2.33
CA ALA A 75 -3.21 7.39 -1.26
C ALA A 75 -4.63 7.87 -1.59
N GLY A 76 -4.89 8.23 -2.85
CA GLY A 76 -6.22 8.57 -3.32
C GLY A 76 -7.20 7.41 -3.18
N ALA A 77 -6.80 6.22 -3.61
CA ALA A 77 -7.62 5.01 -3.51
C ALA A 77 -7.94 4.65 -2.05
N ILE A 78 -6.96 4.77 -1.16
CA ILE A 78 -7.13 4.53 0.28
C ILE A 78 -8.18 5.49 0.87
N GLY A 79 -8.09 6.77 0.53
CA GLY A 79 -9.06 7.76 0.97
C GLY A 79 -10.47 7.47 0.45
N LEU A 80 -10.58 7.11 -0.82
CA LEU A 80 -11.87 6.75 -1.43
C LEU A 80 -12.48 5.52 -0.79
N ALA A 81 -11.66 4.54 -0.40
CA ALA A 81 -12.11 3.31 0.22
C ALA A 81 -12.51 3.47 1.70
N ARG A 82 -12.25 4.61 2.31
CA ARG A 82 -12.57 4.89 3.72
C ARG A 82 -11.86 3.97 4.71
N VAL A 83 -10.62 3.61 4.41
CA VAL A 83 -9.78 2.84 5.32
C VAL A 83 -9.55 3.64 6.61
N GLU A 84 -9.65 2.99 7.76
CA GLU A 84 -9.50 3.66 9.06
C GLU A 84 -8.06 4.00 9.39
N ARG A 85 -7.14 3.08 9.09
CA ARG A 85 -5.72 3.22 9.43
C ARG A 85 -4.84 2.74 8.29
N VAL A 86 -3.74 3.45 8.06
CA VAL A 86 -2.68 3.05 7.13
C VAL A 86 -1.39 2.92 7.91
N VAL A 87 -0.73 1.79 7.74
CA VAL A 87 0.59 1.52 8.32
C VAL A 87 1.56 1.28 7.17
N PHE A 88 2.67 2.00 7.14
CA PHE A 88 3.68 1.72 6.11
C PHE A 88 5.09 1.61 6.68
N GLY A 89 5.94 0.90 5.93
CA GLY A 89 7.32 0.64 6.32
C GLY A 89 8.27 1.74 5.85
N ALA A 90 8.87 1.54 4.71
CA ALA A 90 9.87 2.47 4.17
C ALA A 90 9.25 3.73 3.59
N TRP A 91 9.94 4.86 3.78
CA TRP A 91 9.61 6.11 3.11
C TRP A 91 9.99 6.05 1.63
N GLU A 92 9.23 6.73 0.78
CA GLU A 92 9.52 6.84 -0.65
C GLU A 92 9.66 8.32 -1.03
N PRO A 93 10.88 8.87 -1.01
CA PRO A 93 11.10 10.32 -1.21
C PRO A 93 10.62 10.86 -2.55
N LYS A 94 10.60 10.03 -3.59
CA LYS A 94 10.31 10.46 -4.97
C LYS A 94 8.83 10.48 -5.29
N THR A 95 8.06 9.52 -4.76
CA THR A 95 6.66 9.31 -5.14
C THR A 95 5.71 9.22 -3.97
N GLY A 96 6.22 9.24 -2.74
CA GLY A 96 5.42 9.05 -1.55
C GLY A 96 4.41 10.17 -1.30
N ALA A 97 3.18 9.80 -0.99
CA ALA A 97 2.08 10.73 -0.77
C ALA A 97 1.50 10.66 0.64
N ALA A 98 2.28 10.17 1.60
CA ALA A 98 1.92 10.11 3.01
C ALA A 98 2.96 10.83 3.90
N GLY A 99 3.58 11.86 3.35
CA GLY A 99 4.51 12.73 4.06
C GLY A 99 5.80 13.04 3.32
N SER A 100 6.22 12.23 2.33
CA SER A 100 7.48 12.44 1.61
C SER A 100 7.41 13.56 0.58
N LEU A 101 6.75 13.31 -0.56
CA LEU A 101 6.59 14.32 -1.60
C LEU A 101 5.48 15.30 -1.23
N TRP A 102 4.36 14.78 -0.83
CA TRP A 102 3.24 15.51 -0.24
C TRP A 102 2.48 14.58 0.71
N ASP A 103 1.38 15.08 1.28
CA ASP A 103 0.62 14.31 2.27
C ASP A 103 -0.87 14.27 1.89
N VAL A 104 -1.21 13.42 0.95
CA VAL A 104 -2.59 13.24 0.47
C VAL A 104 -3.47 12.62 1.54
N LEU A 105 -2.94 11.64 2.30
CA LEU A 105 -3.72 10.92 3.30
C LEU A 105 -4.26 11.81 4.43
N ARG A 106 -3.51 12.86 4.78
CA ARG A 106 -3.86 13.77 5.89
C ARG A 106 -4.28 15.15 5.42
N ASP A 107 -4.52 15.33 4.13
CA ASP A 107 -4.97 16.61 3.61
C ASP A 107 -6.36 16.92 4.17
N ARG A 108 -6.47 18.01 4.92
CA ARG A 108 -7.71 18.38 5.61
C ARG A 108 -8.84 18.85 4.69
N ARG A 109 -8.57 19.02 3.41
CA ARG A 109 -9.61 19.32 2.40
C ARG A 109 -10.37 18.07 1.97
N LEU A 110 -9.82 16.88 2.26
CA LEU A 110 -10.47 15.61 1.92
C LEU A 110 -11.53 15.24 2.96
N ASN A 111 -12.57 14.56 2.51
CA ASN A 111 -13.68 14.12 3.36
C ASN A 111 -13.26 13.05 4.38
N HIS A 112 -12.28 12.24 4.04
CA HIS A 112 -11.79 11.15 4.88
C HIS A 112 -10.28 11.24 5.05
N ARG A 113 -9.82 11.11 6.30
CA ARG A 113 -8.40 11.11 6.65
C ARG A 113 -8.13 9.95 7.60
N PRO A 114 -7.47 8.89 7.11
CA PRO A 114 -7.14 7.76 7.97
C PRO A 114 -6.07 8.14 9.00
N GLU A 115 -5.99 7.37 10.06
CA GLU A 115 -4.82 7.40 10.94
C GLU A 115 -3.62 6.86 10.14
N VAL A 116 -2.47 7.51 10.24
CA VAL A 116 -1.25 7.10 9.52
C VAL A 116 -0.16 6.76 10.52
N VAL A 117 0.36 5.54 10.43
CA VAL A 117 1.49 5.07 11.23
C VAL A 117 2.65 4.76 10.29
N ALA A 118 3.69 5.58 10.35
CA ALA A 118 4.83 5.51 9.43
C ALA A 118 6.03 4.80 10.06
N GLY A 119 6.89 4.25 9.21
CA GLY A 119 8.21 3.77 9.61
C GLY A 119 8.23 2.44 10.35
N VAL A 120 7.18 1.65 10.24
CA VAL A 120 7.12 0.31 10.86
C VAL A 120 7.98 -0.65 10.06
N LEU A 121 9.02 -1.21 10.68
CA LEU A 121 10.03 -2.06 10.02
C LEU A 121 10.67 -1.35 8.81
N ALA A 122 10.89 -0.04 8.92
CA ALA A 122 11.37 0.78 7.80
C ALA A 122 12.68 0.28 7.21
N ASP A 123 13.64 -0.10 8.04
CA ASP A 123 14.96 -0.55 7.58
C ASP A 123 14.86 -1.87 6.80
N GLU A 124 14.05 -2.80 7.27
CA GLU A 124 13.83 -4.09 6.60
C GLU A 124 13.15 -3.91 5.25
N CYS A 125 12.13 -3.04 5.20
CA CYS A 125 11.42 -2.73 3.97
C CYS A 125 12.32 -1.99 2.98
N ALA A 126 13.11 -1.03 3.45
CA ALA A 126 14.07 -0.31 2.62
C ALA A 126 15.14 -1.25 2.05
N ALA A 127 15.64 -2.17 2.86
CA ALA A 127 16.65 -3.15 2.43
C ALA A 127 16.13 -4.04 1.29
N MET A 128 14.87 -4.44 1.35
CA MET A 128 14.24 -5.23 0.29
C MET A 128 14.19 -4.46 -1.03
N MET A 129 13.84 -3.17 -0.98
CA MET A 129 13.82 -2.30 -2.15
C MET A 129 15.21 -2.08 -2.73
N GLU A 130 16.19 -1.80 -1.87
CA GLU A 130 17.58 -1.60 -2.28
C GLU A 130 18.18 -2.85 -2.93
N SER A 131 17.89 -4.01 -2.39
CA SER A 131 18.33 -5.29 -2.95
C SER A 131 17.77 -5.50 -4.35
N PHE A 132 16.51 -5.20 -4.57
CA PHE A 132 15.89 -5.29 -5.89
C PHE A 132 16.53 -4.34 -6.89
N PHE A 133 16.64 -3.06 -6.57
CA PHE A 133 17.22 -2.06 -7.48
C PHE A 133 18.71 -2.24 -7.67
N GLY A 134 19.44 -2.73 -6.68
CA GLY A 134 20.84 -3.07 -6.79
C GLY A 134 21.13 -4.16 -7.83
N GLY A 135 20.23 -5.10 -8.00
CA GLY A 135 20.31 -6.16 -8.96
C GLY A 135 20.16 -5.73 -10.43
N TYR A 136 19.75 -4.48 -10.67
CA TYR A 136 19.54 -3.91 -12.01
C TYR A 136 20.65 -2.94 -12.44
N ARG A 137 21.71 -2.84 -11.67
CA ARG A 137 22.85 -1.96 -11.98
C ARG A 137 23.90 -2.67 -12.79
#